data_db09b115dd393d3a66b8f9cccfb80b3d
#
_entry.id   db09b115dd393d3a66b8f9cccfb80b3d
#
_cell.length_a   1.000
_cell.length_b   1.000
_cell.length_c   1.000
_cell.angle_alpha   90.00
_cell.angle_beta   90.00
_cell.angle_gamma   90.00
#
_symmetry.space_group_name_H-M   'P 1'
#
loop_
_entity.id
_entity.type
_entity.pdbx_description
1 polymer ?
#
loop_
_entity_poly.entity_id
_entity_poly.type
_entity_poly.pdbx_seq_one_letter_code
_entity_poly.pdbx_strand_id
1 'polypeptide(L)'
;VLLSGPEDLITDGARVWCVTGGSGRMSLVTGTGCMLSVLCGVFAAVEPDAAAAAALASAFWKICARRAEHLAADRGSGSFRTALLDAANTLTASDAAREAEILTL
;
A
#
# COMPACT_ATOMS: atom_id res chain seq x y z
N VAL A 1 7.75 7.20 11.28
CA VAL A 1 7.87 5.73 11.34
C VAL A 1 6.66 5.10 10.65
N LEU A 2 6.93 4.12 9.81
CA LEU A 2 5.90 3.25 9.23
C LEU A 2 6.19 1.81 9.69
N LEU A 3 5.25 1.24 10.39
CA LEU A 3 5.29 -0.17 10.78
C LEU A 3 4.29 -0.93 9.92
N SER A 4 4.81 -1.78 9.04
CA SER A 4 3.96 -2.56 8.13
C SER A 4 3.50 -3.87 8.75
N GLY A 5 2.32 -4.32 8.35
CA GLY A 5 1.71 -5.57 8.83
C GLY A 5 0.36 -5.79 8.15
N PRO A 6 -0.51 -6.62 8.74
CA PRO A 6 -1.89 -6.71 8.27
C PRO A 6 -2.57 -5.34 8.25
N GLU A 7 -2.29 -4.53 9.25
CA GLU A 7 -2.58 -3.10 9.28
C GLU A 7 -1.25 -2.36 9.36
N ASP A 8 -1.11 -1.27 8.64
CA ASP A 8 0.08 -0.44 8.72
C ASP A 8 -0.17 0.72 9.68
N LEU A 9 0.80 0.97 10.54
CA LEU A 9 0.76 2.10 11.47
C LEU A 9 1.80 3.13 11.06
N ILE A 10 1.38 4.37 10.94
CA ILE A 10 2.26 5.49 10.59
C ILE A 10 2.19 6.55 11.67
N THR A 11 3.34 7.02 12.12
CA THR A 11 3.42 8.08 13.13
C THR A 11 4.60 9.01 12.90
N ASP A 12 4.41 10.26 13.25
CA ASP A 12 5.46 11.27 13.36
C ASP A 12 5.78 11.63 14.83
N GLY A 13 5.19 10.89 15.78
CA GLY A 13 5.31 11.14 17.21
C GLY A 13 4.16 11.94 17.81
N ALA A 14 3.40 12.66 16.98
CA ALA A 14 2.24 13.45 17.40
C ALA A 14 0.93 12.89 16.85
N ARG A 15 0.96 12.46 15.59
CA ARG A 15 -0.19 11.87 14.90
C ARG A 15 0.04 10.38 14.69
N VAL A 16 -1.04 9.62 14.67
CA VAL A 16 -1.01 8.20 14.34
C VAL A 16 -2.12 7.90 13.34
N TRP A 17 -1.77 7.26 12.25
CA TRP A 17 -2.71 6.73 11.27
C TRP A 17 -2.61 5.22 11.21
N CYS A 18 -3.75 4.56 11.02
CA CYS A 18 -3.85 3.15 10.74
C CYS A 18 -4.39 2.97 9.32
N VAL A 19 -3.65 2.25 8.48
CA VAL A 19 -4.05 1.96 7.11
C VAL A 19 -4.43 0.49 7.02
N THR A 20 -5.67 0.23 6.62
CA THR A 20 -6.24 -1.11 6.55
C THR A 20 -6.46 -1.55 5.10
N GLY A 21 -6.94 -2.77 4.92
CA GLY A 21 -7.14 -3.37 3.61
C GLY A 21 -5.96 -4.23 3.17
N GLY A 22 -5.75 -4.31 1.88
CA GLY A 22 -4.67 -5.11 1.32
C GLY A 22 -4.99 -6.59 1.20
N SER A 23 -3.96 -7.41 1.21
CA SER A 23 -4.05 -8.86 1.07
C SER A 23 -2.93 -9.53 1.86
N GLY A 24 -3.26 -10.58 2.60
CA GLY A 24 -2.28 -11.41 3.30
C GLY A 24 -1.32 -12.12 2.35
N ARG A 25 -1.65 -12.22 1.07
CA ARG A 25 -0.80 -12.84 0.05
C ARG A 25 0.47 -12.05 -0.23
N MET A 26 0.52 -10.77 0.14
CA MET A 26 1.74 -9.96 0.01
C MET A 26 2.91 -10.57 0.79
N SER A 27 2.65 -11.21 1.93
CA SER A 27 3.68 -11.84 2.74
C SER A 27 4.32 -13.06 2.06
N LEU A 28 3.69 -13.60 1.02
CA LEU A 28 4.19 -14.73 0.26
C LEU A 28 5.07 -14.29 -0.93
N VAL A 29 5.21 -13.00 -1.15
CA VAL A 29 6.01 -12.44 -2.25
C VAL A 29 7.17 -11.65 -1.69
N THR A 30 8.39 -12.07 -2.03
CA THR A 30 9.61 -11.37 -1.61
C THR A 30 9.67 -9.97 -2.22
N GLY A 31 10.00 -8.99 -1.40
CA GLY A 31 10.27 -7.63 -1.86
C GLY A 31 9.11 -6.66 -1.78
N THR A 32 7.91 -7.09 -1.34
CA THR A 32 6.75 -6.17 -1.22
C THR A 32 6.99 -5.06 -0.20
N GLY A 33 7.71 -5.34 0.88
CA GLY A 33 8.11 -4.32 1.87
C GLY A 33 9.13 -3.34 1.30
N CYS A 34 10.10 -3.83 0.52
CA CYS A 34 11.07 -2.98 -0.16
C CYS A 34 10.38 -2.08 -1.19
N MET A 35 9.39 -2.59 -1.91
CA MET A 35 8.59 -1.80 -2.85
C MET A 35 7.80 -0.71 -2.12
N LEU A 36 7.24 -1.00 -0.95
CA LEU A 36 6.57 0.01 -0.12
C LEU A 36 7.54 1.13 0.27
N SER A 37 8.76 0.80 0.64
CA SER A 37 9.78 1.80 0.98
C SER A 37 10.08 2.73 -0.20
N VAL A 38 10.16 2.19 -1.41
CA VAL A 38 10.34 2.98 -2.63
C VAL A 38 9.13 3.88 -2.87
N LEU A 39 7.93 3.36 -2.70
CA LEU A 39 6.69 4.14 -2.84
C LEU A 39 6.64 5.30 -1.84
N CYS A 40 7.07 5.10 -0.61
CA CYS A 40 7.19 6.18 0.37
C CYS A 40 8.07 7.32 -0.16
N GLY A 41 9.18 6.99 -0.80
CA GLY A 41 10.05 7.98 -1.44
C GLY A 41 9.36 8.71 -2.58
N VAL A 42 8.63 8.00 -3.42
CA VAL A 42 7.88 8.59 -4.54
C VAL A 42 6.81 9.56 -4.03
N PHE A 43 6.03 9.17 -3.05
CA PHE A 43 5.00 10.04 -2.48
C PHE A 43 5.61 11.24 -1.74
N ALA A 44 6.74 11.04 -1.06
CA ALA A 44 7.45 12.13 -0.38
C ALA A 44 7.98 13.20 -1.36
N ALA A 45 8.20 12.85 -2.61
CA ALA A 45 8.62 13.80 -3.64
C ALA A 45 7.55 14.85 -3.96
N VAL A 46 6.27 14.55 -3.71
CA VAL A 46 5.12 15.42 -4.03
C VAL A 46 4.32 15.84 -2.80
N GLU A 47 4.50 15.16 -1.67
CA GLU A 47 3.81 15.47 -0.41
C GLU A 47 4.83 15.95 0.63
N PRO A 48 4.81 17.24 1.00
CA PRO A 48 5.78 17.81 1.96
C PRO A 48 5.70 17.22 3.37
N ASP A 49 4.53 16.74 3.79
CA ASP A 49 4.35 16.08 5.08
C ASP A 49 4.77 14.62 4.95
N ALA A 50 5.92 14.27 5.53
CA ALA A 50 6.51 12.93 5.41
C ALA A 50 5.59 11.83 5.97
N ALA A 51 4.91 12.07 7.07
CA ALA A 51 3.98 11.10 7.65
C ALA A 51 2.75 10.90 6.75
N ALA A 52 2.21 11.98 6.19
CA ALA A 52 1.11 11.90 5.22
C ALA A 52 1.55 11.16 3.95
N ALA A 53 2.76 11.42 3.46
CA ALA A 53 3.31 10.70 2.30
C ALA A 53 3.38 9.20 2.55
N ALA A 54 3.84 8.80 3.72
CA ALA A 54 3.93 7.37 4.11
C ALA A 54 2.52 6.74 4.20
N ALA A 55 1.55 7.44 4.76
CA ALA A 55 0.17 6.95 4.84
C ALA A 55 -0.44 6.77 3.44
N LEU A 56 -0.21 7.71 2.54
CA LEU A 56 -0.68 7.63 1.15
C LEU A 56 -0.02 6.47 0.40
N ALA A 57 1.30 6.28 0.57
CA ALA A 57 2.03 5.17 -0.04
C ALA A 57 1.51 3.82 0.45
N SER A 58 1.29 3.70 1.76
CA SER A 58 0.72 2.50 2.37
C SER A 58 -0.68 2.20 1.81
N ALA A 59 -1.56 3.19 1.77
CA ALA A 59 -2.92 3.03 1.25
C ALA A 59 -2.90 2.62 -0.23
N PHE A 60 -2.08 3.27 -1.03
CA PHE A 60 -1.91 2.93 -2.45
C PHE A 60 -1.50 1.47 -2.61
N TRP A 61 -0.48 1.03 -1.87
CA TRP A 61 0.05 -0.32 -1.96
C TRP A 61 -0.98 -1.37 -1.53
N LYS A 62 -1.73 -1.08 -0.48
CA LYS A 62 -2.80 -1.98 -0.01
C LYS A 62 -3.95 -2.09 -1.01
N ILE A 63 -4.31 -1.02 -1.70
CA ILE A 63 -5.31 -1.06 -2.76
C ILE A 63 -4.81 -1.94 -3.91
N CYS A 64 -3.55 -1.79 -4.31
CA CYS A 64 -2.94 -2.63 -5.34
C CYS A 64 -2.98 -4.10 -4.95
N ALA A 65 -2.69 -4.42 -3.69
CA ALA A 65 -2.73 -5.79 -3.19
C ALA A 65 -4.15 -6.38 -3.22
N ARG A 66 -5.15 -5.61 -2.87
CA ARG A 66 -6.56 -6.05 -2.93
C ARG A 66 -6.99 -6.33 -4.36
N ARG A 67 -6.63 -5.46 -5.29
CA ARG A 67 -6.90 -5.67 -6.72
C ARG A 67 -6.19 -6.90 -7.25
N ALA A 68 -4.93 -7.09 -6.86
CA ALA A 68 -4.15 -8.27 -7.24
C ALA A 68 -4.78 -9.56 -6.73
N GLU A 69 -5.31 -9.56 -5.51
CA GLU A 69 -6.01 -10.70 -4.94
C GLU A 69 -7.23 -11.10 -5.77
N HIS A 70 -8.01 -10.13 -6.24
CA HIS A 70 -9.13 -10.40 -7.13
C HIS A 70 -8.68 -10.93 -8.49
N LEU A 71 -7.66 -10.32 -9.09
CA LEU A 71 -7.17 -10.69 -10.42
C LEU A 71 -6.49 -12.07 -10.44
N ALA A 72 -5.87 -12.46 -9.33
CA ALA A 72 -5.12 -13.71 -9.20
C ALA A 72 -5.73 -14.65 -8.14
N ALA A 73 -7.04 -14.58 -7.93
CA ALA A 73 -7.73 -15.28 -6.84
C ALA A 73 -7.50 -16.80 -6.86
N ASP A 74 -7.46 -17.40 -8.05
CA ASP A 74 -7.26 -18.85 -8.26
C ASP A 74 -5.84 -19.16 -8.74
N ARG A 75 -4.90 -18.24 -8.63
CA ARG A 75 -3.51 -18.36 -9.08
C ARG A 75 -2.54 -18.36 -7.92
N GLY A 76 -1.29 -18.66 -8.22
CA GLY A 76 -0.20 -18.68 -7.25
C GLY A 76 0.46 -17.31 -7.03
N SER A 77 1.52 -17.31 -6.23
CA SER A 77 2.24 -16.08 -5.85
C SER A 77 2.88 -15.36 -7.02
N GLY A 78 3.30 -16.08 -8.07
CA GLY A 78 3.84 -15.47 -9.28
C GLY A 78 2.82 -14.59 -9.99
N SER A 79 1.61 -15.11 -10.20
CA SER A 79 0.51 -14.37 -10.81
C SER A 79 0.05 -13.23 -9.91
N PHE A 80 0.00 -13.43 -8.59
CA PHE A 80 -0.30 -12.37 -7.64
C PHE A 80 0.72 -11.22 -7.75
N ARG A 81 2.02 -11.53 -7.80
CA ARG A 81 3.07 -10.54 -7.95
C ARG A 81 2.90 -9.72 -9.24
N THR A 82 2.66 -10.40 -10.35
CA THR A 82 2.42 -9.74 -11.64
C THR A 82 1.18 -8.84 -11.56
N ALA A 83 0.09 -9.32 -11.01
CA ALA A 83 -1.13 -8.55 -10.84
C ALA A 83 -0.94 -7.33 -9.91
N LEU A 84 -0.10 -7.48 -8.87
CA LEU A 84 0.26 -6.39 -7.97
C LEU A 84 0.97 -5.25 -8.71
N LEU A 85 1.93 -5.59 -9.55
CA LEU A 85 2.66 -4.60 -10.36
C LEU A 85 1.77 -3.96 -11.43
N ASP A 86 0.91 -4.76 -12.05
CA ASP A 86 -0.08 -4.25 -13.01
C ASP A 86 -1.05 -3.28 -12.34
N ALA A 87 -1.52 -3.61 -11.15
CA ALA A 87 -2.40 -2.73 -10.37
C ALA A 87 -1.71 -1.40 -10.05
N ALA A 88 -0.44 -1.45 -9.64
CA ALA A 88 0.34 -0.24 -9.35
C ALA A 88 0.47 0.67 -10.58
N ASN A 89 0.59 0.08 -11.77
CA ASN A 89 0.70 0.82 -13.02
C ASN A 89 -0.64 1.42 -13.50
N THR A 90 -1.75 0.81 -13.14
CA THR A 90 -3.07 1.17 -13.70
C THR A 90 -3.99 1.89 -12.71
N LEU A 91 -3.67 1.88 -11.43
CA LEU A 91 -4.50 2.54 -10.41
C LEU A 91 -4.51 4.06 -10.62
N THR A 92 -5.70 4.63 -10.78
CA THR A 92 -5.86 6.07 -10.94
C THR A 92 -5.92 6.78 -9.59
N ALA A 93 -5.60 8.08 -9.58
CA ALA A 93 -5.73 8.90 -8.36
C ALA A 93 -7.17 8.91 -7.83
N SER A 94 -8.16 8.94 -8.72
CA SER A 94 -9.58 8.89 -8.37
C SER A 94 -9.94 7.58 -7.67
N ASP A 95 -9.48 6.44 -8.20
CA ASP A 95 -9.69 5.13 -7.58
C ASP A 95 -9.00 5.04 -6.22
N ALA A 96 -7.78 5.53 -6.12
CA ALA A 96 -7.02 5.53 -4.87
C ALA A 96 -7.73 6.36 -3.79
N ALA A 97 -8.23 7.53 -4.13
CA ALA A 97 -8.97 8.37 -3.20
C ALA A 97 -10.25 7.71 -2.70
N ARG A 98 -10.95 6.98 -3.58
CA ARG A 98 -12.20 6.30 -3.24
C ARG A 98 -11.98 5.05 -2.40
N GLU A 99 -10.93 4.30 -2.67
CA GLU A 99 -10.68 2.99 -2.08
C GLU A 99 -9.75 3.02 -0.85
N ALA A 100 -9.11 4.13 -0.56
CA ALA A 100 -8.19 4.23 0.57
C ALA A 100 -8.93 4.08 1.91
N GLU A 101 -8.34 3.30 2.81
CA GLU A 101 -8.86 3.04 4.14
C GLU A 101 -7.84 3.52 5.18
N ILE A 102 -7.91 4.80 5.52
CA ILE A 102 -7.01 5.45 6.47
C ILE A 102 -7.81 5.92 7.68
N LEU A 103 -7.45 5.42 8.86
CA LEU A 103 -8.06 5.81 10.12
C LEU A 103 -7.09 6.69 10.91
N THR A 104 -7.58 7.80 11.43
CA THR A 104 -6.83 8.63 12.38
C THR A 104 -7.07 8.11 13.78
N LEU A 105 -5.99 7.80 14.50
CA LEU A 105 -6.06 7.30 15.86
C LEU A 105 -5.78 8.40 16.90
#